data_0d34f4d00b8433e18087ddb5275ba37d
#
_entry.id   0d34f4d00b8433e18087ddb5275ba37d
#
_cell.length_a   1.000
_cell.length_b   1.000
_cell.length_c   1.000
_cell.angle_alpha   90.00
_cell.angle_beta   90.00
_cell.angle_gamma   90.00
#
_symmetry.space_group_name_H-M   'P 1'
#
loop_
_entity.id
_entity.type
_entity.pdbx_description
1 polymer ?
#
loop_
_entity_poly.entity_id
_entity_poly.type
_entity_poly.pdbx_seq_one_letter_code
_entity_poly.pdbx_strand_id
1 'polypeptide(L)'
;MSNKEFTTGLVPNEVYKVEAFGNSFKLIDSQGTKVGTMGITTGTRKKAYQNGEAVQAFINKNGKKTYRRVDMNVYNSLVIPMNTQEGGVQFEDKSDHTAIKDFIHKGSVSLKPTELVMEELKWKYLIRSAVRAKNIMMTGPSGCGKTMASKALVTALDRPDFYFNLGATQDPRATLIGNTHFDKQKGTFFSESAFVTALKTPNAVILLDELSRAHPDAWNILMTVLDQGQRYLRLDEAEGSPIVNVAEGVTFIATANIGNEYTSTRVMDRAILDRFVTIEMDVLDDVKEFGLLKFMFPEVNEDDLKAIAEISHHTRTQSMSENGKLTSMVSTRASVEMAGLLYDGFELNEAAEISIYPFFSQDGGVDSERTYIKQLVQKYQKDENGEPLFKEVEDTESTEGDDIPQF
;
A
#
# COMPACT_ATOMS: atom_id res chain seq x y z
N MET A 1 -48.94 -11.27 14.67
CA MET A 1 -48.11 -10.04 14.60
C MET A 1 -46.95 -10.34 13.66
N SER A 2 -47.02 -9.81 12.46
CA SER A 2 -46.17 -10.21 11.35
C SER A 2 -44.71 -9.79 11.55
N ASN A 3 -43.80 -10.77 11.58
CA ASN A 3 -42.38 -10.55 11.38
C ASN A 3 -42.20 -9.97 9.98
N LYS A 4 -42.04 -8.65 9.87
CA LYS A 4 -41.51 -8.05 8.64
C LYS A 4 -40.02 -8.32 8.63
N GLU A 5 -39.60 -9.25 7.79
CA GLU A 5 -38.23 -9.55 7.45
C GLU A 5 -37.53 -8.28 6.98
N PHE A 6 -36.36 -8.05 7.56
CA PHE A 6 -35.47 -6.98 7.09
C PHE A 6 -34.97 -7.33 5.68
N THR A 7 -35.18 -6.43 4.75
CA THR A 7 -34.70 -6.55 3.38
C THR A 7 -33.18 -6.83 3.34
N THR A 8 -32.82 -7.79 2.55
CA THR A 8 -31.44 -8.16 2.22
C THR A 8 -30.68 -6.97 1.68
N GLY A 9 -29.65 -6.51 2.39
CA GLY A 9 -28.76 -5.42 1.94
C GLY A 9 -28.14 -4.56 3.05
N LEU A 10 -28.69 -4.62 4.28
CA LEU A 10 -28.17 -3.82 5.39
C LEU A 10 -27.00 -4.53 6.08
N VAL A 11 -25.87 -3.85 6.18
CA VAL A 11 -24.64 -4.35 6.80
C VAL A 11 -24.54 -3.83 8.25
N PRO A 12 -24.24 -4.68 9.25
CA PRO A 12 -24.01 -4.22 10.61
C PRO A 12 -22.83 -3.25 10.70
N ASN A 13 -22.98 -2.23 11.54
CA ASN A 13 -22.05 -1.13 11.79
C ASN A 13 -21.91 -0.06 10.69
N GLU A 14 -22.58 -0.21 9.57
CA GLU A 14 -22.65 0.85 8.56
C GLU A 14 -23.65 1.95 8.93
N VAL A 15 -23.42 3.14 8.39
CA VAL A 15 -24.21 4.34 8.60
C VAL A 15 -25.03 4.64 7.36
N TYR A 16 -26.31 4.92 7.55
CA TYR A 16 -27.29 5.18 6.50
C TYR A 16 -27.98 6.52 6.72
N LYS A 17 -28.26 7.24 5.64
CA LYS A 17 -29.15 8.41 5.67
C LYS A 17 -30.59 7.96 5.60
N VAL A 18 -31.44 8.63 6.36
CA VAL A 18 -32.88 8.36 6.42
C VAL A 18 -33.63 9.36 5.53
N GLU A 19 -34.35 8.84 4.55
CA GLU A 19 -35.22 9.67 3.68
C GLU A 19 -36.69 9.25 3.80
N ALA A 20 -37.57 10.22 3.89
CA ALA A 20 -39.03 9.98 4.00
C ALA A 20 -39.57 9.35 2.70
N PHE A 21 -40.36 8.29 2.84
CA PHE A 21 -41.01 7.59 1.74
C PHE A 21 -42.39 7.09 2.13
N GLY A 22 -43.40 7.90 1.89
CA GLY A 22 -44.76 7.61 2.34
C GLY A 22 -44.84 7.41 3.84
N ASN A 23 -45.40 6.27 4.30
CA ASN A 23 -45.49 5.89 5.71
C ASN A 23 -44.27 5.13 6.22
N SER A 24 -43.12 5.22 5.53
CA SER A 24 -41.88 4.58 5.91
C SER A 24 -40.68 5.47 5.59
N PHE A 25 -39.46 5.01 5.93
CA PHE A 25 -38.21 5.67 5.58
C PHE A 25 -37.39 4.74 4.68
N LYS A 26 -36.76 5.31 3.64
CA LYS A 26 -35.69 4.66 2.89
C LYS A 26 -34.38 4.82 3.67
N LEU A 27 -33.54 3.80 3.64
CA LEU A 27 -32.17 3.84 4.11
C LEU A 27 -31.26 3.93 2.89
N ILE A 28 -30.50 5.00 2.83
CA ILE A 28 -29.59 5.32 1.75
C ILE A 28 -28.17 5.11 2.28
N ASP A 29 -27.35 4.31 1.58
CA ASP A 29 -25.96 4.11 1.92
C ASP A 29 -25.08 5.30 1.55
N SER A 30 -23.78 5.21 1.83
CA SER A 30 -22.81 6.24 1.50
C SER A 30 -22.62 6.45 -0.03
N GLN A 31 -23.09 5.53 -0.86
CA GLN A 31 -23.07 5.61 -2.31
C GLN A 31 -24.36 6.18 -2.91
N GLY A 32 -25.27 6.61 -2.07
CA GLY A 32 -26.58 7.14 -2.51
C GLY A 32 -27.58 6.06 -2.94
N THR A 33 -27.28 4.77 -2.72
CA THR A 33 -28.11 3.66 -3.15
C THR A 33 -29.14 3.33 -2.06
N LYS A 34 -30.39 3.05 -2.46
CA LYS A 34 -31.42 2.56 -1.55
C LYS A 34 -31.15 1.10 -1.18
N VAL A 35 -30.74 0.86 0.05
CA VAL A 35 -30.42 -0.50 0.55
C VAL A 35 -31.52 -1.13 1.41
N GLY A 36 -32.52 -0.36 1.81
CA GLY A 36 -33.61 -0.90 2.61
C GLY A 36 -34.70 0.11 2.94
N THR A 37 -35.69 -0.35 3.70
CA THR A 37 -36.75 0.50 4.26
C THR A 37 -36.89 0.26 5.75
N MET A 38 -37.17 1.32 6.51
CA MET A 38 -37.43 1.28 7.93
C MET A 38 -38.85 1.77 8.17
N GLY A 39 -39.67 0.98 8.88
CA GLY A 39 -41.03 1.37 9.23
C GLY A 39 -41.07 2.46 10.31
N ILE A 40 -42.07 3.32 10.26
CA ILE A 40 -42.40 4.23 11.36
C ILE A 40 -42.90 3.37 12.52
N THR A 41 -42.11 3.23 13.58
CA THR A 41 -42.61 2.58 14.80
C THR A 41 -43.54 3.48 15.55
N THR A 42 -44.84 3.22 15.44
CA THR A 42 -45.86 3.76 16.30
C THR A 42 -45.86 3.06 17.66
N GLY A 43 -44.90 3.32 18.47
CA GLY A 43 -44.77 2.72 19.80
C GLY A 43 -44.02 3.64 20.73
N THR A 44 -44.69 4.20 21.69
CA THR A 44 -44.35 4.82 23.00
C THR A 44 -42.90 5.16 23.36
N ARG A 45 -41.94 5.30 22.45
CA ARG A 45 -40.56 5.76 22.69
C ARG A 45 -40.22 6.98 21.84
N LYS A 46 -40.36 8.09 22.49
CA LYS A 46 -39.82 9.43 22.26
C LYS A 46 -38.83 9.55 21.13
N LYS A 47 -39.26 10.20 20.07
CA LYS A 47 -38.64 10.68 18.86
C LYS A 47 -38.65 9.68 17.70
N ALA A 48 -39.67 9.78 16.86
CA ALA A 48 -39.61 9.24 15.50
C ALA A 48 -38.39 9.80 14.77
N TYR A 49 -37.79 8.97 13.87
CA TYR A 49 -36.73 9.43 12.98
C TYR A 49 -37.28 10.52 12.06
N GLN A 50 -36.42 11.45 11.68
CA GLN A 50 -36.77 12.55 10.80
C GLN A 50 -36.08 12.40 9.45
N ASN A 51 -36.66 12.98 8.41
CA ASN A 51 -36.06 13.06 7.11
C ASN A 51 -34.69 13.78 7.19
N GLY A 52 -33.65 13.19 6.65
CA GLY A 52 -32.30 13.75 6.68
C GLY A 52 -31.46 13.37 7.91
N GLU A 53 -31.95 12.53 8.82
CA GLU A 53 -31.14 11.99 9.92
C GLU A 53 -30.20 10.86 9.43
N ALA A 54 -29.09 10.64 10.14
CA ALA A 54 -28.23 9.50 9.93
C ALA A 54 -28.45 8.45 11.03
N VAL A 55 -28.41 7.17 10.64
CA VAL A 55 -28.55 6.03 11.55
C VAL A 55 -27.48 4.98 11.28
N GLN A 56 -26.93 4.41 12.33
CA GLN A 56 -26.03 3.27 12.24
C GLN A 56 -26.81 1.98 12.55
N ALA A 57 -26.72 1.00 11.66
CA ALA A 57 -27.27 -0.32 11.88
C ALA A 57 -26.36 -1.13 12.80
N PHE A 58 -26.88 -1.85 13.77
CA PHE A 58 -26.12 -2.74 14.63
C PHE A 58 -26.94 -3.96 15.07
N ILE A 59 -26.27 -5.01 15.51
CA ILE A 59 -26.91 -6.20 16.07
C ILE A 59 -26.95 -6.03 17.58
N ASN A 60 -28.16 -6.06 18.17
CA ASN A 60 -28.32 -5.96 19.61
C ASN A 60 -27.95 -7.28 20.32
N LYS A 61 -27.92 -7.27 21.66
CA LYS A 61 -27.58 -8.43 22.49
C LYS A 61 -28.49 -9.67 22.26
N ASN A 62 -29.62 -9.47 21.62
CA ASN A 62 -30.60 -10.53 21.31
C ASN A 62 -30.51 -10.98 19.83
N GLY A 63 -29.46 -10.64 19.12
CA GLY A 63 -29.23 -10.99 17.72
C GLY A 63 -30.11 -10.27 16.70
N LYS A 64 -30.87 -9.23 17.12
CA LYS A 64 -31.75 -8.47 16.21
C LYS A 64 -31.05 -7.23 15.69
N LYS A 65 -31.18 -6.98 14.37
CA LYS A 65 -30.76 -5.70 13.76
C LYS A 65 -31.59 -4.55 14.32
N THR A 66 -30.92 -3.49 14.72
CA THR A 66 -31.51 -2.27 15.26
C THR A 66 -30.70 -1.05 14.81
N TYR A 67 -31.21 0.15 15.05
CA TYR A 67 -30.60 1.38 14.57
C TYR A 67 -30.39 2.34 15.72
N ARG A 68 -29.32 3.08 15.71
CA ARG A 68 -29.08 4.23 16.59
C ARG A 68 -28.80 5.47 15.75
N ARG A 69 -29.25 6.63 16.23
CA ARG A 69 -28.92 7.90 15.62
C ARG A 69 -27.44 8.16 15.74
N VAL A 70 -26.84 8.67 14.67
CA VAL A 70 -25.49 9.19 14.63
C VAL A 70 -25.50 10.60 14.09
N ASP A 71 -24.45 11.35 14.33
CA ASP A 71 -24.31 12.69 13.77
C ASP A 71 -24.29 12.59 12.23
N MET A 72 -24.98 13.50 11.56
CA MET A 72 -25.03 13.57 10.10
C MET A 72 -23.64 13.80 9.50
N ASN A 73 -22.74 14.44 10.22
CA ASN A 73 -21.35 14.61 9.82
C ASN A 73 -20.62 13.26 9.66
N VAL A 74 -20.99 12.23 10.43
CA VAL A 74 -20.44 10.88 10.29
C VAL A 74 -20.89 10.28 8.96
N TYR A 75 -22.15 10.43 8.58
CA TYR A 75 -22.63 9.99 7.27
C TYR A 75 -21.96 10.78 6.14
N ASN A 76 -21.92 12.10 6.24
CA ASN A 76 -21.32 12.97 5.22
C ASN A 76 -19.82 12.73 5.04
N SER A 77 -19.11 12.28 6.07
CA SER A 77 -17.70 11.88 5.95
C SER A 77 -17.50 10.55 5.20
N LEU A 78 -18.55 9.74 5.11
CA LEU A 78 -18.56 8.47 4.38
C LEU A 78 -19.07 8.62 2.94
N VAL A 79 -19.84 9.68 2.67
CA VAL A 79 -20.35 9.98 1.33
C VAL A 79 -19.24 10.60 0.51
N ILE A 80 -18.65 9.79 -0.38
CA ILE A 80 -17.86 10.32 -1.49
C ILE A 80 -18.87 10.85 -2.51
N PRO A 81 -18.84 12.12 -2.88
CA PRO A 81 -19.81 12.65 -3.84
C PRO A 81 -19.66 11.94 -5.19
N MET A 82 -20.54 11.01 -5.48
CA MET A 82 -20.74 10.49 -6.83
C MET A 82 -21.52 11.53 -7.62
N ASN A 83 -20.83 12.19 -8.52
CA ASN A 83 -21.47 13.06 -9.50
C ASN A 83 -21.87 12.22 -10.71
N THR A 84 -23.11 11.70 -10.73
CA THR A 84 -23.73 11.12 -11.92
C THR A 84 -24.40 12.24 -12.69
N GLN A 85 -23.73 12.76 -13.70
CA GLN A 85 -24.40 13.50 -14.78
C GLN A 85 -23.84 13.10 -16.14
N GLU A 86 -24.73 12.64 -16.97
CA GLU A 86 -24.53 12.43 -18.39
C GLU A 86 -24.28 13.78 -19.11
N GLY A 87 -23.23 13.81 -19.90
CA GLY A 87 -23.11 14.72 -21.03
C GLY A 87 -22.68 16.16 -20.73
N GLY A 88 -21.46 16.50 -21.14
CA GLY A 88 -20.97 17.87 -21.28
C GLY A 88 -19.83 18.21 -20.34
N VAL A 89 -18.80 18.88 -20.88
CA VAL A 89 -17.68 19.45 -20.12
C VAL A 89 -18.25 20.43 -19.09
N GLN A 90 -18.47 19.98 -17.86
CA GLN A 90 -18.79 20.89 -16.74
C GLN A 90 -17.50 21.15 -15.96
N PHE A 91 -17.15 22.41 -15.83
CA PHE A 91 -16.10 22.85 -14.94
C PHE A 91 -16.49 22.52 -13.50
N GLU A 92 -15.57 21.90 -12.76
CA GLU A 92 -15.73 21.56 -11.34
C GLU A 92 -16.28 22.78 -10.56
N ASP A 93 -17.28 22.56 -9.75
CA ASP A 93 -17.73 23.58 -8.80
C ASP A 93 -16.56 23.89 -7.83
N LYS A 94 -16.33 25.18 -7.56
CA LYS A 94 -15.26 25.62 -6.67
C LYS A 94 -15.34 25.03 -5.26
N SER A 95 -16.56 24.64 -4.82
CA SER A 95 -16.80 23.99 -3.53
C SER A 95 -16.17 22.59 -3.49
N ASP A 96 -16.31 21.79 -4.55
CA ASP A 96 -15.76 20.45 -4.62
C ASP A 96 -14.24 20.47 -4.60
N HIS A 97 -13.64 21.42 -5.33
CA HIS A 97 -12.19 21.58 -5.33
C HIS A 97 -11.64 21.90 -3.94
N THR A 98 -12.31 22.75 -3.18
CA THR A 98 -11.89 23.13 -1.82
C THR A 98 -11.99 21.92 -0.87
N ALA A 99 -13.07 21.16 -0.93
CA ALA A 99 -13.27 19.96 -0.11
C ALA A 99 -12.20 18.89 -0.41
N ILE A 100 -11.92 18.64 -1.68
CA ILE A 100 -10.85 17.70 -2.10
C ILE A 100 -9.49 18.18 -1.61
N LYS A 101 -9.19 19.47 -1.73
CA LYS A 101 -7.95 20.05 -1.25
C LYS A 101 -7.79 19.89 0.27
N ASP A 102 -8.84 20.21 1.03
CA ASP A 102 -8.82 20.04 2.49
C ASP A 102 -8.68 18.57 2.89
N PHE A 103 -9.33 17.65 2.20
CA PHE A 103 -9.16 16.23 2.41
C PHE A 103 -7.71 15.80 2.16
N ILE A 104 -7.10 16.18 1.02
CA ILE A 104 -5.72 15.80 0.70
C ILE A 104 -4.72 16.34 1.74
N HIS A 105 -4.89 17.57 2.19
CA HIS A 105 -3.90 18.21 3.05
C HIS A 105 -4.09 17.99 4.54
N LYS A 106 -5.33 17.73 4.99
CA LYS A 106 -5.69 17.58 6.41
C LYS A 106 -6.27 16.20 6.70
N GLY A 107 -7.35 15.81 6.00
CA GLY A 107 -8.05 14.56 6.26
C GLY A 107 -7.23 13.31 5.99
N SER A 108 -6.42 13.33 4.95
CA SER A 108 -5.64 12.16 4.57
C SER A 108 -4.53 11.79 5.56
N VAL A 109 -4.02 12.77 6.32
CA VAL A 109 -2.89 12.55 7.25
C VAL A 109 -3.28 11.56 8.35
N SER A 110 -4.49 11.68 8.87
CA SER A 110 -5.00 10.77 9.92
C SER A 110 -5.32 9.36 9.41
N LEU A 111 -5.37 9.16 8.09
CA LEU A 111 -5.63 7.87 7.47
C LEU A 111 -4.34 7.06 7.20
N LYS A 112 -3.16 7.70 7.35
CA LYS A 112 -1.88 7.01 7.18
C LYS A 112 -1.68 6.03 8.35
N PRO A 113 -1.51 4.71 8.08
CA PRO A 113 -1.22 3.75 9.14
C PRO A 113 0.10 4.08 9.86
N THR A 114 0.16 3.79 11.15
CA THR A 114 1.36 4.06 11.96
C THR A 114 2.55 3.21 11.52
N GLU A 115 2.29 1.99 11.12
CA GLU A 115 3.29 1.04 10.61
C GLU A 115 3.84 1.40 9.22
N LEU A 116 3.20 2.32 8.51
CA LEU A 116 3.72 2.84 7.24
C LEU A 116 4.68 4.00 7.50
N VAL A 117 5.97 3.70 7.52
CA VAL A 117 7.01 4.74 7.62
C VAL A 117 7.21 5.37 6.23
N MET A 118 6.47 6.42 5.98
CA MET A 118 6.48 7.20 4.75
C MET A 118 6.36 8.68 5.11
N GLU A 119 7.08 9.55 4.40
CA GLU A 119 6.95 10.99 4.55
C GLU A 119 5.52 11.45 4.27
N GLU A 120 5.03 12.37 5.09
CA GLU A 120 3.67 12.89 4.97
C GLU A 120 3.39 13.50 3.59
N LEU A 121 4.38 14.15 2.98
CA LEU A 121 4.25 14.72 1.66
C LEU A 121 4.06 13.64 0.57
N LYS A 122 4.84 12.55 0.63
CA LYS A 122 4.71 11.41 -0.29
C LYS A 122 3.35 10.71 -0.12
N TRP A 123 2.88 10.58 1.12
CA TRP A 123 1.54 10.07 1.41
C TRP A 123 0.44 10.96 0.82
N LYS A 124 0.54 12.27 0.97
CA LYS A 124 -0.40 13.23 0.36
C LYS A 124 -0.40 13.16 -1.17
N TYR A 125 0.76 12.96 -1.79
CA TYR A 125 0.84 12.76 -3.25
C TYR A 125 0.15 11.46 -3.68
N LEU A 126 0.33 10.38 -2.92
CA LEU A 126 -0.31 9.09 -3.17
C LEU A 126 -1.84 9.23 -3.09
N ILE A 127 -2.36 9.79 -2.00
CA ILE A 127 -3.79 10.06 -1.80
C ILE A 127 -4.34 10.98 -2.91
N ARG A 128 -3.67 12.10 -3.19
CA ARG A 128 -4.07 13.05 -4.25
C ARG A 128 -4.19 12.35 -5.60
N SER A 129 -3.25 11.52 -5.93
CA SER A 129 -3.24 10.83 -7.21
C SER A 129 -4.39 9.83 -7.32
N ALA A 130 -4.68 9.09 -6.25
CA ALA A 130 -5.81 8.17 -6.22
C ALA A 130 -7.17 8.90 -6.28
N VAL A 131 -7.34 9.99 -5.52
CA VAL A 131 -8.59 10.79 -5.55
C VAL A 131 -8.82 11.40 -6.94
N ARG A 132 -7.75 11.73 -7.67
CA ARG A 132 -7.82 12.29 -9.03
C ARG A 132 -7.70 11.25 -10.14
N ALA A 133 -7.82 9.96 -9.83
CA ALA A 133 -7.70 8.83 -10.76
C ALA A 133 -6.44 8.91 -11.65
N LYS A 134 -5.31 9.37 -11.09
CA LYS A 134 -4.01 9.41 -11.76
C LYS A 134 -3.28 8.10 -11.59
N ASN A 135 -2.56 7.69 -12.62
CA ASN A 135 -1.67 6.53 -12.50
C ASN A 135 -0.43 6.91 -11.70
N ILE A 136 0.02 6.01 -10.83
CA ILE A 136 1.13 6.22 -9.91
C ILE A 136 2.20 5.16 -10.20
N MET A 137 3.45 5.59 -10.34
CA MET A 137 4.63 4.71 -10.34
C MET A 137 5.38 4.89 -9.04
N MET A 138 5.45 3.84 -8.23
CA MET A 138 6.28 3.83 -7.03
C MET A 138 7.62 3.18 -7.36
N THR A 139 8.70 3.95 -7.27
CA THR A 139 10.05 3.51 -7.55
C THR A 139 10.88 3.43 -6.28
N GLY A 140 11.93 2.63 -6.27
CA GLY A 140 12.84 2.54 -5.14
C GLY A 140 13.36 1.12 -4.90
N PRO A 141 14.26 0.93 -3.96
CA PRO A 141 14.88 -0.34 -3.65
C PRO A 141 13.87 -1.43 -3.23
N SER A 142 14.30 -2.69 -3.29
CA SER A 142 13.50 -3.80 -2.78
C SER A 142 13.31 -3.65 -1.27
N GLY A 143 12.09 -3.90 -0.78
CA GLY A 143 11.78 -3.85 0.65
C GLY A 143 11.56 -2.45 1.23
N CYS A 144 11.58 -1.35 0.44
CA CYS A 144 11.31 0.01 0.93
C CYS A 144 9.81 0.33 1.15
N GLY A 145 8.92 -0.66 1.09
CA GLY A 145 7.51 -0.48 1.46
C GLY A 145 6.55 -0.10 0.32
N LYS A 146 6.94 -0.20 -0.96
CA LYS A 146 6.08 0.15 -2.12
C LYS A 146 4.71 -0.53 -2.10
N THR A 147 4.70 -1.85 -1.99
CA THR A 147 3.46 -2.64 -1.96
C THR A 147 2.66 -2.37 -0.69
N MET A 148 3.32 -2.12 0.44
CA MET A 148 2.68 -1.76 1.71
C MET A 148 1.97 -0.41 1.60
N ALA A 149 2.61 0.60 1.02
CA ALA A 149 2.00 1.92 0.79
C ALA A 149 0.77 1.83 -0.13
N SER A 150 0.83 0.98 -1.16
CA SER A 150 -0.32 0.74 -2.05
C SER A 150 -1.50 0.11 -1.31
N LYS A 151 -1.26 -0.88 -0.46
CA LYS A 151 -2.31 -1.51 0.37
C LYS A 151 -2.86 -0.54 1.42
N ALA A 152 -2.01 0.26 2.04
CA ALA A 152 -2.42 1.29 2.98
C ALA A 152 -3.34 2.32 2.31
N LEU A 153 -3.06 2.72 1.06
CA LEU A 153 -3.94 3.59 0.28
C LEU A 153 -5.32 2.98 0.05
N VAL A 154 -5.37 1.70 -0.35
CA VAL A 154 -6.63 0.96 -0.57
C VAL A 154 -7.48 0.99 0.70
N THR A 155 -6.88 0.63 1.83
CA THR A 155 -7.56 0.63 3.13
C THR A 155 -8.01 2.03 3.55
N ALA A 156 -7.16 3.04 3.36
CA ALA A 156 -7.46 4.42 3.72
C ALA A 156 -8.63 5.02 2.94
N LEU A 157 -8.81 4.61 1.68
CA LEU A 157 -9.87 5.12 0.80
C LEU A 157 -11.08 4.17 0.70
N ASP A 158 -11.03 3.00 1.35
CA ASP A 158 -12.08 1.96 1.30
C ASP A 158 -12.49 1.64 -0.14
N ARG A 159 -11.50 1.34 -1.00
CA ARG A 159 -11.70 1.09 -2.43
C ARG A 159 -11.52 -0.39 -2.78
N PRO A 160 -12.24 -0.90 -3.78
CA PRO A 160 -11.94 -2.22 -4.35
C PRO A 160 -10.49 -2.28 -4.84
N ASP A 161 -9.78 -3.37 -4.53
CA ASP A 161 -8.41 -3.55 -4.97
C ASP A 161 -8.21 -4.82 -5.79
N PHE A 162 -7.27 -4.74 -6.72
CA PHE A 162 -6.84 -5.85 -7.56
C PHE A 162 -5.31 -5.85 -7.66
N TYR A 163 -4.72 -7.02 -7.51
CA TYR A 163 -3.27 -7.19 -7.53
C TYR A 163 -2.84 -8.07 -8.71
N PHE A 164 -1.88 -7.59 -9.49
CA PHE A 164 -1.27 -8.30 -10.60
C PHE A 164 0.26 -8.21 -10.52
N ASN A 165 0.92 -9.36 -10.31
CA ASN A 165 2.38 -9.43 -10.40
C ASN A 165 2.77 -9.63 -11.86
N LEU A 166 3.22 -8.56 -12.51
CA LEU A 166 3.59 -8.58 -13.91
C LEU A 166 5.02 -9.11 -14.11
N GLY A 167 5.86 -9.06 -13.09
CA GLY A 167 7.21 -9.62 -13.15
C GLY A 167 7.25 -11.15 -13.20
N ALA A 168 6.23 -11.82 -12.66
CA ALA A 168 6.08 -13.27 -12.68
C ALA A 168 5.24 -13.79 -13.86
N THR A 169 4.61 -12.90 -14.63
CA THR A 169 3.70 -13.27 -15.71
C THR A 169 4.46 -13.72 -16.95
N GLN A 170 4.25 -14.97 -17.37
CA GLN A 170 4.84 -15.52 -18.61
C GLN A 170 4.01 -15.21 -19.83
N ASP A 171 2.66 -15.16 -19.69
CA ASP A 171 1.72 -14.84 -20.73
C ASP A 171 0.92 -13.57 -20.35
N PRO A 172 1.38 -12.39 -20.81
CA PRO A 172 0.69 -11.13 -20.55
C PRO A 172 -0.73 -11.05 -21.16
N ARG A 173 -0.95 -11.70 -22.30
CA ARG A 173 -2.27 -11.67 -22.95
C ARG A 173 -3.29 -12.43 -22.12
N ALA A 174 -2.94 -13.63 -21.67
CA ALA A 174 -3.79 -14.42 -20.80
C ALA A 174 -4.13 -13.69 -19.49
N THR A 175 -3.13 -13.02 -18.91
CA THR A 175 -3.27 -12.31 -17.64
C THR A 175 -4.08 -11.02 -17.77
N LEU A 176 -3.87 -10.24 -18.82
CA LEU A 176 -4.45 -8.90 -18.97
C LEU A 176 -5.71 -8.88 -19.86
N ILE A 177 -5.84 -9.79 -20.82
CA ILE A 177 -6.98 -9.83 -21.75
C ILE A 177 -7.90 -10.99 -21.39
N GLY A 178 -7.38 -12.20 -21.40
CA GLY A 178 -8.13 -13.43 -21.16
C GLY A 178 -7.71 -14.56 -22.07
N ASN A 179 -8.44 -15.65 -21.99
CA ASN A 179 -8.13 -16.87 -22.73
C ASN A 179 -9.35 -17.45 -23.46
N THR A 180 -9.07 -18.11 -24.58
CA THR A 180 -10.05 -18.92 -25.26
C THR A 180 -10.01 -20.36 -24.73
N HIS A 181 -11.15 -20.85 -24.30
CA HIS A 181 -11.33 -22.21 -23.77
C HIS A 181 -12.23 -23.02 -24.67
N PHE A 182 -12.06 -24.33 -24.62
CA PHE A 182 -12.95 -25.29 -25.27
C PHE A 182 -13.70 -26.10 -24.21
N ASP A 183 -15.02 -26.09 -24.29
CA ASP A 183 -15.90 -26.92 -23.48
C ASP A 183 -16.70 -27.85 -24.41
N LYS A 184 -16.88 -29.12 -24.01
CA LYS A 184 -17.57 -30.12 -24.84
C LYS A 184 -19.05 -29.78 -25.11
N GLN A 185 -19.68 -29.00 -24.25
CA GLN A 185 -21.10 -28.63 -24.37
C GLN A 185 -21.27 -27.24 -24.98
N LYS A 186 -20.38 -26.30 -24.66
CA LYS A 186 -20.46 -24.89 -25.09
C LYS A 186 -19.64 -24.59 -26.32
N GLY A 187 -18.78 -25.53 -26.76
CA GLY A 187 -17.82 -25.25 -27.83
C GLY A 187 -16.67 -24.34 -27.38
N THR A 188 -16.12 -23.59 -28.32
CA THR A 188 -15.05 -22.61 -28.05
C THR A 188 -15.68 -21.33 -27.52
N PHE A 189 -15.17 -20.83 -26.38
CA PHE A 189 -15.62 -19.57 -25.80
C PHE A 189 -14.44 -18.79 -25.22
N PHE A 190 -14.54 -17.47 -25.22
CA PHE A 190 -13.58 -16.57 -24.61
C PHE A 190 -13.95 -16.31 -23.13
N SER A 191 -12.95 -16.34 -22.24
CA SER A 191 -13.08 -15.98 -20.83
C SER A 191 -12.23 -14.75 -20.53
N GLU A 192 -12.87 -13.68 -20.09
CA GLU A 192 -12.21 -12.46 -19.68
C GLU A 192 -11.28 -12.71 -18.46
N SER A 193 -10.17 -11.99 -18.41
CA SER A 193 -9.26 -12.05 -17.28
C SER A 193 -9.81 -11.30 -16.05
N ALA A 194 -9.20 -11.53 -14.87
CA ALA A 194 -9.47 -10.73 -13.68
C ALA A 194 -9.11 -9.24 -13.88
N PHE A 195 -8.14 -8.94 -14.75
CA PHE A 195 -7.76 -7.56 -15.08
C PHE A 195 -8.90 -6.84 -15.81
N VAL A 196 -9.59 -7.50 -16.75
CA VAL A 196 -10.77 -6.94 -17.40
C VAL A 196 -11.87 -6.64 -16.39
N THR A 197 -12.09 -7.52 -15.42
CA THR A 197 -13.04 -7.28 -14.32
C THR A 197 -12.61 -6.06 -13.50
N ALA A 198 -11.33 -5.94 -13.18
CA ALA A 198 -10.78 -4.79 -12.46
C ALA A 198 -11.01 -3.47 -13.21
N LEU A 199 -10.79 -3.46 -14.53
CA LEU A 199 -11.04 -2.28 -15.38
C LEU A 199 -12.49 -1.83 -15.34
N LYS A 200 -13.44 -2.76 -15.25
CA LYS A 200 -14.89 -2.49 -15.21
C LYS A 200 -15.39 -2.06 -13.84
N THR A 201 -14.57 -2.18 -12.79
CA THR A 201 -14.98 -1.89 -11.41
C THR A 201 -14.72 -0.43 -11.08
N PRO A 202 -15.76 0.40 -10.86
CA PRO A 202 -15.57 1.81 -10.54
C PRO A 202 -14.75 2.02 -9.26
N ASN A 203 -13.94 3.09 -9.24
CA ASN A 203 -13.08 3.47 -8.12
C ASN A 203 -12.06 2.40 -7.70
N ALA A 204 -11.84 1.35 -8.49
CA ALA A 204 -10.86 0.32 -8.17
C ALA A 204 -9.43 0.88 -8.13
N VAL A 205 -8.62 0.34 -7.23
CA VAL A 205 -7.16 0.49 -7.22
C VAL A 205 -6.55 -0.76 -7.81
N ILE A 206 -5.86 -0.62 -8.92
CA ILE A 206 -5.23 -1.74 -9.63
C ILE A 206 -3.73 -1.65 -9.42
N LEU A 207 -3.17 -2.60 -8.67
CA LEU A 207 -1.75 -2.70 -8.39
C LEU A 207 -1.07 -3.57 -9.46
N LEU A 208 -0.15 -2.96 -10.21
CA LEU A 208 0.71 -3.58 -11.22
C LEU A 208 2.11 -3.75 -10.63
N ASP A 209 2.33 -4.85 -9.92
CA ASP A 209 3.57 -5.08 -9.19
C ASP A 209 4.69 -5.56 -10.12
N GLU A 210 5.91 -5.13 -9.84
CA GLU A 210 7.12 -5.45 -10.61
C GLU A 210 7.03 -5.08 -12.11
N LEU A 211 6.42 -3.93 -12.44
CA LEU A 211 6.22 -3.51 -13.84
C LEU A 211 7.53 -3.41 -14.64
N SER A 212 8.65 -3.06 -14.00
CA SER A 212 9.99 -3.02 -14.63
C SER A 212 10.52 -4.39 -15.07
N ARG A 213 9.96 -5.49 -14.54
CA ARG A 213 10.32 -6.87 -14.89
C ARG A 213 9.33 -7.49 -15.89
N ALA A 214 8.22 -6.80 -16.17
CA ALA A 214 7.17 -7.30 -17.05
C ALA A 214 7.68 -7.56 -18.48
N HIS A 215 7.03 -8.50 -19.16
CA HIS A 215 7.27 -8.73 -20.58
C HIS A 215 6.85 -7.50 -21.39
N PRO A 216 7.57 -7.12 -22.47
CA PRO A 216 7.22 -5.96 -23.30
C PRO A 216 5.78 -5.97 -23.84
N ASP A 217 5.22 -7.15 -24.09
CA ASP A 217 3.82 -7.27 -24.54
C ASP A 217 2.82 -6.77 -23.46
N ALA A 218 3.15 -6.92 -22.17
CA ALA A 218 2.33 -6.32 -21.10
C ALA A 218 2.31 -4.80 -21.21
N TRP A 219 3.48 -4.18 -21.48
CA TRP A 219 3.56 -2.74 -21.65
C TRP A 219 2.73 -2.27 -22.87
N ASN A 220 2.80 -2.99 -24.00
CA ASN A 220 2.01 -2.68 -25.19
C ASN A 220 0.50 -2.73 -24.93
N ILE A 221 0.03 -3.75 -24.20
CA ILE A 221 -1.37 -3.89 -23.79
C ILE A 221 -1.79 -2.73 -22.87
N LEU A 222 -0.92 -2.33 -21.94
CA LEU A 222 -1.21 -1.28 -20.97
C LEU A 222 -1.17 0.14 -21.57
N MET A 223 -0.58 0.36 -22.74
CA MET A 223 -0.41 1.69 -23.33
C MET A 223 -1.73 2.47 -23.45
N THR A 224 -2.78 1.86 -23.97
CA THR A 224 -4.09 2.51 -24.13
C THR A 224 -4.86 2.58 -22.81
N VAL A 225 -4.68 1.60 -21.93
CA VAL A 225 -5.32 1.53 -20.62
C VAL A 225 -4.81 2.65 -19.69
N LEU A 226 -3.50 2.91 -19.72
CA LEU A 226 -2.86 3.91 -18.87
C LEU A 226 -2.93 5.33 -19.44
N ASP A 227 -3.22 5.48 -20.71
CA ASP A 227 -3.32 6.79 -21.36
C ASP A 227 -4.54 7.56 -20.87
N GLN A 228 -4.33 8.75 -20.29
CA GLN A 228 -5.41 9.55 -19.72
C GLN A 228 -6.48 9.99 -20.73
N GLY A 229 -6.12 10.06 -22.02
CA GLY A 229 -7.04 10.43 -23.10
C GLY A 229 -7.76 9.26 -23.74
N GLN A 230 -7.35 8.02 -23.48
CA GLN A 230 -7.89 6.83 -24.13
C GLN A 230 -8.61 5.92 -23.13
N ARG A 231 -7.93 5.44 -22.09
CA ARG A 231 -8.52 4.66 -20.98
C ARG A 231 -9.38 3.49 -21.47
N TYR A 232 -8.87 2.66 -22.38
CA TYR A 232 -9.57 1.46 -22.84
C TYR A 232 -8.65 0.27 -23.08
N LEU A 233 -9.24 -0.93 -23.05
CA LEU A 233 -8.64 -2.19 -23.47
C LEU A 233 -9.49 -2.81 -24.57
N ARG A 234 -8.86 -3.28 -25.65
CA ARG A 234 -9.54 -4.02 -26.69
C ARG A 234 -9.33 -5.52 -26.51
N LEU A 235 -10.41 -6.28 -26.54
CA LEU A 235 -10.38 -7.74 -26.39
C LEU A 235 -10.33 -8.39 -27.78
N ASP A 236 -9.15 -8.39 -28.41
CA ASP A 236 -8.99 -8.87 -29.81
C ASP A 236 -9.30 -10.36 -29.98
N GLU A 237 -9.24 -11.15 -28.92
CA GLU A 237 -9.50 -12.59 -28.94
C GLU A 237 -10.98 -12.95 -28.67
N ALA A 238 -11.77 -12.00 -28.21
CA ALA A 238 -13.20 -12.17 -28.02
C ALA A 238 -13.97 -11.96 -29.34
N GLU A 239 -15.11 -12.63 -29.48
CA GLU A 239 -15.99 -12.46 -30.64
C GLU A 239 -16.40 -10.97 -30.77
N GLY A 240 -16.20 -10.42 -31.96
CA GLY A 240 -16.50 -9.01 -32.25
C GLY A 240 -15.49 -8.02 -31.72
N SER A 241 -14.39 -8.47 -31.12
CA SER A 241 -13.29 -7.62 -30.56
C SER A 241 -13.79 -6.41 -29.74
N PRO A 242 -14.59 -6.62 -28.71
CA PRO A 242 -15.20 -5.54 -27.94
C PRO A 242 -14.17 -4.67 -27.25
N ILE A 243 -14.52 -3.39 -27.05
CA ILE A 243 -13.73 -2.43 -26.29
C ILE A 243 -14.26 -2.37 -24.86
N VAL A 244 -13.36 -2.50 -23.89
CA VAL A 244 -13.63 -2.31 -22.46
C VAL A 244 -13.07 -0.98 -22.04
N ASN A 245 -13.91 -0.03 -21.71
CA ASN A 245 -13.49 1.25 -21.14
C ASN A 245 -13.12 1.07 -19.67
N VAL A 246 -12.07 1.76 -19.24
CA VAL A 246 -11.69 1.83 -17.81
C VAL A 246 -12.76 2.62 -17.08
N ALA A 247 -13.33 2.02 -16.04
CA ALA A 247 -14.39 2.64 -15.25
C ALA A 247 -13.91 3.93 -14.55
N GLU A 248 -14.87 4.76 -14.20
CA GLU A 248 -14.60 6.03 -13.52
C GLU A 248 -13.88 5.80 -12.18
N GLY A 249 -12.97 6.71 -11.82
CA GLY A 249 -12.24 6.67 -10.55
C GLY A 249 -11.16 5.59 -10.44
N VAL A 250 -11.00 4.72 -11.44
CA VAL A 250 -9.94 3.68 -11.43
C VAL A 250 -8.56 4.32 -11.38
N THR A 251 -7.75 3.87 -10.43
CA THR A 251 -6.36 4.30 -10.24
C THR A 251 -5.42 3.12 -10.44
N PHE A 252 -4.40 3.29 -11.26
CA PHE A 252 -3.32 2.30 -11.39
C PHE A 252 -2.15 2.69 -10.52
N ILE A 253 -1.63 1.73 -9.77
CA ILE A 253 -0.38 1.87 -9.02
C ILE A 253 0.58 0.83 -9.55
N ALA A 254 1.67 1.27 -10.16
CA ALA A 254 2.74 0.39 -10.58
C ALA A 254 3.89 0.46 -9.59
N THR A 255 4.56 -0.67 -9.35
CA THR A 255 5.83 -0.69 -8.64
C THR A 255 6.96 -1.03 -9.60
N ALA A 256 8.09 -0.39 -9.41
CA ALA A 256 9.29 -0.66 -10.17
C ALA A 256 10.53 -0.57 -9.27
N ASN A 257 11.44 -1.50 -9.47
CA ASN A 257 12.80 -1.38 -8.96
C ASN A 257 13.62 -0.72 -10.08
N ILE A 258 14.13 0.48 -9.83
CA ILE A 258 14.93 1.24 -10.79
C ILE A 258 16.32 1.42 -10.19
N GLY A 259 17.33 1.01 -10.92
CA GLY A 259 18.73 1.08 -10.52
C GLY A 259 19.57 0.05 -11.30
N ASN A 260 20.85 0.35 -11.47
CA ASN A 260 21.78 -0.53 -12.18
C ASN A 260 22.05 -1.84 -11.44
N GLU A 261 21.76 -1.89 -10.14
CA GLU A 261 21.90 -3.05 -9.26
C GLU A 261 20.87 -4.16 -9.53
N TYR A 262 19.77 -3.84 -10.25
CA TYR A 262 18.71 -4.82 -10.53
C TYR A 262 18.90 -5.49 -11.89
N THR A 263 19.65 -6.59 -11.91
CA THR A 263 20.00 -7.33 -13.14
C THR A 263 18.82 -7.90 -13.93
N SER A 264 17.67 -8.05 -13.30
CA SER A 264 16.46 -8.59 -13.93
C SER A 264 15.46 -7.50 -14.37
N THR A 265 15.78 -6.22 -14.19
CA THR A 265 14.93 -5.12 -14.64
C THR A 265 15.24 -4.79 -16.10
N ARG A 266 14.18 -4.50 -16.86
CA ARG A 266 14.29 -4.01 -18.23
C ARG A 266 14.29 -2.49 -18.22
N VAL A 267 15.00 -1.89 -19.16
CA VAL A 267 14.85 -0.45 -19.41
C VAL A 267 13.42 -0.22 -19.92
N MET A 268 12.62 0.42 -19.10
CA MET A 268 11.23 0.71 -19.44
C MET A 268 11.17 1.81 -20.51
N ASP A 269 10.27 1.64 -21.48
CA ASP A 269 10.02 2.66 -22.48
C ASP A 269 9.55 3.97 -21.80
N ARG A 270 10.14 5.08 -22.25
CA ARG A 270 9.78 6.41 -21.76
C ARG A 270 8.29 6.71 -21.96
N ALA A 271 7.71 6.19 -23.05
CA ALA A 271 6.29 6.35 -23.31
C ALA A 271 5.40 5.75 -22.20
N ILE A 272 5.81 4.61 -21.60
CA ILE A 272 5.05 4.05 -20.48
C ILE A 272 5.28 4.84 -19.19
N LEU A 273 6.51 5.30 -18.95
CA LEU A 273 6.84 6.12 -17.78
C LEU A 273 6.06 7.44 -17.75
N ASP A 274 5.92 8.09 -18.89
CA ASP A 274 5.20 9.38 -19.03
C ASP A 274 3.70 9.28 -18.69
N ARG A 275 3.15 8.05 -18.60
CA ARG A 275 1.77 7.80 -18.18
C ARG A 275 1.55 7.74 -16.68
N PHE A 276 2.62 7.89 -15.91
CA PHE A 276 2.58 7.80 -14.45
C PHE A 276 3.06 9.08 -13.76
N VAL A 277 2.51 9.33 -12.59
CA VAL A 277 3.11 10.23 -11.60
C VAL A 277 4.08 9.40 -10.76
N THR A 278 5.37 9.72 -10.80
CA THR A 278 6.37 8.95 -10.09
C THR A 278 6.51 9.43 -8.64
N ILE A 279 6.49 8.47 -7.71
CA ILE A 279 6.77 8.66 -6.29
C ILE A 279 7.96 7.78 -5.94
N GLU A 280 9.08 8.42 -5.61
CA GLU A 280 10.28 7.72 -5.20
C GLU A 280 10.22 7.35 -3.72
N MET A 281 10.50 6.09 -3.44
CA MET A 281 10.52 5.52 -2.09
C MET A 281 11.97 5.25 -1.71
N ASP A 282 12.40 5.85 -0.60
CA ASP A 282 13.75 5.65 -0.08
C ASP A 282 13.78 4.49 0.93
N VAL A 283 14.96 3.97 1.18
CA VAL A 283 15.22 3.11 2.34
C VAL A 283 15.12 3.95 3.61
N LEU A 284 14.76 3.31 4.70
CA LEU A 284 14.72 3.96 6.00
C LEU A 284 16.14 4.26 6.51
N ASP A 285 16.31 5.40 7.17
CA ASP A 285 17.48 5.65 8.00
C ASP A 285 17.40 4.83 9.30
N ASP A 286 18.47 4.81 10.08
CA ASP A 286 18.56 4.07 11.34
C ASP A 286 17.50 4.51 12.36
N VAL A 287 17.23 5.80 12.48
CA VAL A 287 16.25 6.34 13.44
C VAL A 287 14.82 5.89 13.08
N LYS A 288 14.45 5.99 11.79
CA LYS A 288 13.13 5.58 11.32
C LYS A 288 12.97 4.06 11.37
N GLU A 289 14.02 3.32 11.04
CA GLU A 289 14.02 1.86 11.11
C GLU A 289 13.87 1.39 12.56
N PHE A 290 14.65 1.94 13.48
CA PHE A 290 14.50 1.66 14.93
C PHE A 290 13.08 1.97 15.42
N GLY A 291 12.50 3.13 14.99
CA GLY A 291 11.14 3.50 15.36
C GLY A 291 10.10 2.48 14.86
N LEU A 292 10.27 1.97 13.65
CA LEU A 292 9.42 0.91 13.09
C LEU A 292 9.56 -0.40 13.87
N LEU A 293 10.79 -0.85 14.12
CA LEU A 293 11.06 -2.09 14.83
C LEU A 293 10.53 -2.05 16.26
N LYS A 294 10.72 -0.92 16.95
CA LYS A 294 10.18 -0.72 18.31
C LYS A 294 8.65 -0.71 18.34
N PHE A 295 8.01 -0.14 17.32
CA PHE A 295 6.55 -0.18 17.20
C PHE A 295 6.04 -1.61 17.00
N MET A 296 6.72 -2.40 16.15
CA MET A 296 6.31 -3.77 15.84
C MET A 296 6.65 -4.78 16.95
N PHE A 297 7.77 -4.57 17.63
CA PHE A 297 8.31 -5.49 18.63
C PHE A 297 8.64 -4.75 19.96
N PRO A 298 7.63 -4.23 20.65
CA PRO A 298 7.86 -3.39 21.85
C PRO A 298 8.46 -4.16 23.03
N GLU A 299 8.42 -5.49 23.02
CA GLU A 299 8.94 -6.36 24.07
C GLU A 299 10.41 -6.74 23.88
N VAL A 300 10.97 -6.52 22.68
CA VAL A 300 12.38 -6.78 22.38
C VAL A 300 13.24 -5.67 22.99
N ASN A 301 14.44 -6.03 23.44
CA ASN A 301 15.40 -5.08 24.00
C ASN A 301 15.69 -3.93 23.01
N GLU A 302 15.59 -2.69 23.47
CA GLU A 302 15.80 -1.52 22.62
C GLU A 302 17.21 -1.44 22.03
N ASP A 303 18.24 -1.89 22.76
CA ASP A 303 19.61 -1.86 22.25
C ASP A 303 19.79 -2.83 21.09
N ASP A 304 19.13 -3.99 21.14
CA ASP A 304 19.19 -4.97 20.07
C ASP A 304 18.42 -4.47 18.83
N LEU A 305 17.27 -3.80 19.02
CA LEU A 305 16.54 -3.16 17.93
C LEU A 305 17.34 -2.02 17.28
N LYS A 306 18.07 -1.23 18.09
CA LYS A 306 19.00 -0.21 17.59
C LYS A 306 20.14 -0.85 16.79
N ALA A 307 20.73 -1.92 17.32
CA ALA A 307 21.78 -2.65 16.61
C ALA A 307 21.33 -3.14 15.22
N ILE A 308 20.11 -3.70 15.11
CA ILE A 308 19.53 -4.11 13.82
C ILE A 308 19.39 -2.90 12.87
N ALA A 309 18.88 -1.78 13.38
CA ALA A 309 18.69 -0.57 12.58
C ALA A 309 20.03 0.00 12.08
N GLU A 310 21.04 0.08 12.94
CA GLU A 310 22.37 0.56 12.60
C GLU A 310 23.10 -0.37 11.63
N ILE A 311 23.05 -1.69 11.84
CA ILE A 311 23.58 -2.70 10.91
C ILE A 311 22.94 -2.52 9.52
N SER A 312 21.62 -2.39 9.46
CA SER A 312 20.89 -2.24 8.22
C SER A 312 21.26 -0.94 7.51
N HIS A 313 21.30 0.17 8.24
CA HIS A 313 21.71 1.48 7.70
C HIS A 313 23.14 1.45 7.19
N HIS A 314 24.07 0.85 7.93
CA HIS A 314 25.47 0.71 7.51
C HIS A 314 25.61 -0.07 6.19
N THR A 315 24.89 -1.18 6.06
CA THR A 315 24.92 -1.96 4.79
C THR A 315 24.38 -1.15 3.61
N ARG A 316 23.33 -0.36 3.81
CA ARG A 316 22.74 0.52 2.79
C ARG A 316 23.70 1.61 2.37
N THR A 317 24.34 2.26 3.34
CA THR A 317 25.35 3.30 3.07
C THR A 317 26.54 2.73 2.29
N GLN A 318 27.03 1.56 2.67
CA GLN A 318 28.14 0.90 1.99
C GLN A 318 27.78 0.43 0.56
N SER A 319 26.56 -0.09 0.35
CA SER A 319 26.10 -0.54 -0.95
C SER A 319 25.81 0.61 -1.93
N MET A 320 25.40 1.78 -1.43
CA MET A 320 25.09 2.96 -2.26
C MET A 320 26.30 3.87 -2.53
N SER A 321 27.43 3.63 -1.88
CA SER A 321 28.64 4.43 -2.04
C SER A 321 29.44 3.97 -3.26
N GLU A 322 30.01 4.91 -4.03
CA GLU A 322 30.84 4.59 -5.22
C GLU A 322 32.03 3.68 -4.91
N ASN A 323 32.58 3.76 -3.70
CA ASN A 323 33.69 2.93 -3.22
C ASN A 323 33.23 1.93 -2.17
N GLY A 324 31.96 1.60 -2.14
CA GLY A 324 31.38 0.68 -1.15
C GLY A 324 31.91 -0.74 -1.30
N LYS A 325 32.04 -1.42 -0.16
CA LYS A 325 32.52 -2.81 -0.11
C LYS A 325 31.42 -3.84 -0.32
N LEU A 326 30.16 -3.40 -0.36
CA LEU A 326 29.00 -4.29 -0.43
C LEU A 326 28.25 -4.11 -1.75
N THR A 327 27.91 -5.22 -2.39
CA THR A 327 27.07 -5.26 -3.58
C THR A 327 25.59 -5.43 -3.24
N SER A 328 25.29 -5.82 -2.00
CA SER A 328 23.95 -6.02 -1.47
C SER A 328 23.72 -5.21 -0.21
N MET A 329 22.46 -4.96 0.14
CA MET A 329 22.06 -4.25 1.35
C MET A 329 20.97 -5.00 2.11
N VAL A 330 20.93 -4.79 3.42
CA VAL A 330 19.84 -5.29 4.27
C VAL A 330 18.58 -4.47 4.00
N SER A 331 17.53 -5.13 3.54
CA SER A 331 16.22 -4.50 3.33
C SER A 331 15.46 -4.38 4.66
N THR A 332 14.51 -3.44 4.76
CA THR A 332 13.62 -3.33 5.94
C THR A 332 12.86 -4.63 6.22
N ARG A 333 12.59 -5.45 5.19
CA ARG A 333 11.97 -6.77 5.39
C ARG A 333 12.90 -7.71 6.16
N ALA A 334 14.19 -7.71 5.86
CA ALA A 334 15.18 -8.52 6.58
C ALA A 334 15.39 -8.03 8.01
N SER A 335 15.36 -6.71 8.24
CA SER A 335 15.42 -6.14 9.60
C SER A 335 14.23 -6.53 10.46
N VAL A 336 13.02 -6.49 9.89
CA VAL A 336 11.79 -6.92 10.57
C VAL A 336 11.83 -8.42 10.88
N GLU A 337 12.33 -9.25 9.96
CA GLU A 337 12.51 -10.69 10.19
C GLU A 337 13.51 -10.94 11.32
N MET A 338 14.64 -10.22 11.32
CA MET A 338 15.64 -10.33 12.38
C MET A 338 15.06 -9.94 13.74
N ALA A 339 14.30 -8.84 13.82
CA ALA A 339 13.63 -8.45 15.06
C ALA A 339 12.57 -9.45 15.52
N GLY A 340 11.87 -10.10 14.58
CA GLY A 340 10.94 -11.19 14.86
C GLY A 340 11.62 -12.41 15.49
N LEU A 341 12.81 -12.78 14.99
CA LEU A 341 13.60 -13.86 15.58
C LEU A 341 14.05 -13.53 17.01
N LEU A 342 14.46 -12.27 17.28
CA LEU A 342 14.76 -11.83 18.66
C LEU A 342 13.52 -11.89 19.57
N TYR A 343 12.37 -11.53 19.04
CA TYR A 343 11.10 -11.64 19.76
C TYR A 343 10.78 -13.10 20.13
N ASP A 344 11.13 -14.05 19.26
CA ASP A 344 10.99 -15.48 19.49
C ASP A 344 12.09 -16.08 20.38
N GLY A 345 13.04 -15.25 20.88
CA GLY A 345 14.06 -15.63 21.86
C GLY A 345 15.39 -16.10 21.27
N PHE A 346 15.63 -15.88 19.96
CA PHE A 346 16.96 -16.11 19.36
C PHE A 346 17.91 -14.96 19.71
N GLU A 347 19.21 -15.28 19.78
CA GLU A 347 20.24 -14.27 19.95
C GLU A 347 20.51 -13.48 18.67
N LEU A 348 21.09 -12.28 18.79
CA LEU A 348 21.37 -11.38 17.66
C LEU A 348 22.18 -12.06 16.55
N ASN A 349 23.19 -12.86 16.91
CA ASN A 349 24.01 -13.57 15.93
C ASN A 349 23.24 -14.72 15.26
N GLU A 350 22.43 -15.46 16.00
CA GLU A 350 21.58 -16.53 15.47
C GLU A 350 20.55 -15.97 14.51
N ALA A 351 19.92 -14.85 14.88
CA ALA A 351 18.97 -14.15 14.00
C ALA A 351 19.65 -13.65 12.72
N ALA A 352 20.87 -13.13 12.80
CA ALA A 352 21.64 -12.68 11.64
C ALA A 352 22.05 -13.82 10.70
N GLU A 353 22.30 -15.03 11.23
CA GLU A 353 22.68 -16.20 10.42
C GLU A 353 21.61 -16.55 9.37
N ILE A 354 20.33 -16.32 9.71
CA ILE A 354 19.20 -16.65 8.85
C ILE A 354 18.74 -15.44 8.05
N SER A 355 18.64 -14.26 8.69
CA SER A 355 17.99 -13.09 8.12
C SER A 355 18.91 -12.15 7.35
N ILE A 356 20.22 -12.19 7.58
CA ILE A 356 21.17 -11.23 6.98
C ILE A 356 22.29 -11.92 6.21
N TYR A 357 23.05 -12.84 6.80
CA TYR A 357 24.24 -13.40 6.18
C TYR A 357 24.02 -14.05 4.80
N PRO A 358 22.91 -14.73 4.52
CA PRO A 358 22.67 -15.35 3.22
C PRO A 358 22.61 -14.37 2.04
N PHE A 359 22.34 -13.08 2.29
CA PHE A 359 22.27 -12.06 1.22
C PHE A 359 23.64 -11.58 0.74
N PHE A 360 24.72 -11.94 1.45
CA PHE A 360 26.09 -11.49 1.14
C PHE A 360 26.95 -12.63 0.65
N SER A 361 27.78 -12.34 -0.39
CA SER A 361 28.66 -13.33 -0.98
C SER A 361 29.73 -13.84 0.01
N GLN A 362 30.07 -15.12 -0.10
CA GLN A 362 31.23 -15.72 0.56
C GLN A 362 32.50 -15.67 -0.30
N ASP A 363 32.41 -15.22 -1.54
CA ASP A 363 33.54 -15.14 -2.44
C ASP A 363 34.57 -14.16 -1.90
N GLY A 364 35.84 -14.56 -1.90
CA GLY A 364 36.92 -13.77 -1.30
C GLY A 364 37.36 -14.25 0.10
N GLY A 365 36.71 -15.25 0.68
CA GLY A 365 37.11 -15.86 1.96
C GLY A 365 37.10 -14.87 3.11
N VAL A 366 38.25 -14.53 3.68
CA VAL A 366 38.37 -13.62 4.82
C VAL A 366 37.95 -12.18 4.45
N ASP A 367 38.16 -11.80 3.19
CA ASP A 367 37.77 -10.45 2.69
C ASP A 367 36.41 -10.44 2.02
N SER A 368 35.59 -11.49 2.21
CA SER A 368 34.24 -11.57 1.64
C SER A 368 33.27 -10.57 2.30
N GLU A 369 32.26 -10.17 1.54
CA GLU A 369 31.16 -9.35 2.07
C GLU A 369 30.54 -9.97 3.33
N ARG A 370 30.31 -11.28 3.32
CA ARG A 370 29.73 -12.01 4.45
C ARG A 370 30.63 -11.95 5.68
N THR A 371 31.94 -12.03 5.53
CA THR A 371 32.89 -11.88 6.65
C THR A 371 32.82 -10.48 7.22
N TYR A 372 32.77 -9.47 6.36
CA TYR A 372 32.60 -8.09 6.78
C TYR A 372 31.31 -7.87 7.59
N ILE A 373 30.19 -8.43 7.13
CA ILE A 373 28.91 -8.33 7.85
C ILE A 373 28.95 -9.10 9.18
N LYS A 374 29.60 -10.28 9.23
CA LYS A 374 29.78 -11.01 10.50
C LYS A 374 30.56 -10.16 11.52
N GLN A 375 31.63 -9.50 11.10
CA GLN A 375 32.39 -8.58 11.94
C GLN A 375 31.54 -7.39 12.40
N LEU A 376 30.69 -6.85 11.52
CA LEU A 376 29.78 -5.76 11.87
C LEU A 376 28.78 -6.18 12.93
N VAL A 377 28.14 -7.34 12.80
CA VAL A 377 27.20 -7.88 13.79
C VAL A 377 27.88 -8.16 15.12
N GLN A 378 29.12 -8.69 15.08
CA GLN A 378 29.89 -8.96 16.31
C GLN A 378 30.14 -7.72 17.19
N LYS A 379 30.22 -6.53 16.62
CA LYS A 379 30.37 -5.29 17.39
C LYS A 379 29.22 -5.03 18.36
N TYR A 380 28.02 -5.53 18.04
CA TYR A 380 26.82 -5.35 18.83
C TYR A 380 26.52 -6.53 19.76
N GLN A 381 27.37 -7.58 19.74
CA GLN A 381 27.23 -8.72 20.65
C GLN A 381 27.64 -8.32 22.07
N LYS A 382 26.89 -8.80 23.05
CA LYS A 382 27.13 -8.60 24.49
C LYS A 382 27.60 -9.92 25.08
N ASP A 383 28.38 -9.84 26.15
CA ASP A 383 28.75 -10.98 26.97
C ASP A 383 27.60 -11.43 27.90
N GLU A 384 27.80 -12.49 28.68
CA GLU A 384 26.81 -13.02 29.63
C GLU A 384 26.41 -11.98 30.71
N ASN A 385 27.18 -10.91 30.88
CA ASN A 385 26.91 -9.82 31.81
C ASN A 385 26.21 -8.62 31.13
N GLY A 386 25.97 -8.68 29.80
CA GLY A 386 25.37 -7.59 29.03
C GLY A 386 26.36 -6.50 28.64
N GLU A 387 27.67 -6.71 28.79
CA GLU A 387 28.72 -5.78 28.36
C GLU A 387 29.08 -6.04 26.87
N PRO A 388 29.35 -4.99 26.08
CA PRO A 388 29.78 -5.18 24.67
C PRO A 388 31.06 -6.02 24.62
N LEU A 389 31.08 -7.05 23.77
CA LEU A 389 32.27 -7.90 23.56
C LEU A 389 33.45 -7.12 22.99
N PHE A 390 33.21 -6.05 22.28
CA PHE A 390 34.22 -5.17 21.71
C PHE A 390 34.00 -3.75 22.25
N LYS A 391 34.92 -3.24 23.05
CA LYS A 391 34.94 -1.83 23.45
C LYS A 391 35.62 -1.04 22.34
N GLU A 392 34.97 0.02 21.84
CA GLU A 392 35.65 1.00 21.00
C GLU A 392 36.80 1.58 21.82
N VAL A 393 38.01 1.49 21.28
CA VAL A 393 39.14 2.23 21.85
C VAL A 393 38.84 3.69 21.49
N GLU A 394 38.44 4.47 22.49
CA GLU A 394 38.43 5.92 22.33
C GLU A 394 39.87 6.32 21.96
N ASP A 395 40.04 6.85 20.75
CA ASP A 395 41.25 7.53 20.36
C ASP A 395 41.46 8.71 21.33
N THR A 396 42.15 8.43 22.42
CA THR A 396 42.68 9.49 23.25
C THR A 396 43.69 10.24 22.38
N GLU A 397 43.29 11.41 21.88
CA GLU A 397 44.22 12.40 21.36
C GLU A 397 45.38 12.54 22.34
N SER A 398 46.51 11.96 21.98
CA SER A 398 47.77 12.19 22.65
C SER A 398 48.15 13.64 22.39
N THR A 399 47.86 14.50 23.35
CA THR A 399 48.55 15.75 23.53
C THR A 399 49.98 15.47 23.89
N GLU A 400 50.81 15.12 22.92
CA GLU A 400 52.27 15.22 23.07
C GLU A 400 52.63 16.70 22.91
N GLY A 401 52.96 17.28 24.04
CA GLY A 401 53.61 18.59 24.13
C GLY A 401 54.96 18.59 23.43
N ASP A 402 55.14 19.47 22.51
CA ASP A 402 56.44 19.85 21.93
C ASP A 402 57.39 20.37 22.99
N ASP A 403 58.28 19.53 23.48
CA ASP A 403 59.55 19.94 24.07
C ASP A 403 60.66 19.80 23.02
N ILE A 404 60.94 20.90 22.34
CA ILE A 404 62.11 21.04 21.46
C ILE A 404 63.30 21.46 22.35
N PRO A 405 64.37 20.61 22.50
CA PRO A 405 65.63 21.14 23.07
C PRO A 405 66.40 21.92 21.99
N GLN A 406 66.65 23.16 22.27
CA GLN A 406 67.65 23.94 21.53
C GLN A 406 69.04 23.39 21.74
N PHE A 407 69.74 23.02 20.65
CA PHE A 407 71.15 23.22 20.45
C PHE A 407 71.44 23.54 19.00
#